data_0b8c9cc6f92c2d830ae6cd07ff7780f8
#
_entry.id   0b8c9cc6f92c2d830ae6cd07ff7780f8
#
_cell.length_a   1.000
_cell.length_b   1.000
_cell.length_c   1.000
_cell.angle_alpha   90.00
_cell.angle_beta   90.00
_cell.angle_gamma   90.00
#
_symmetry.space_group_name_H-M   'P 1'
#
loop_
_entity.id
_entity.type
_entity.pdbx_description
1 polymer ?
#
loop_
_entity_poly.entity_id
_entity_poly.type
_entity_poly.pdbx_seq_one_letter_code
_entity_poly.pdbx_strand_id
1 'polypeptide(L)'
;MVKTLAVMTSGGDSPGMNAAVRAVVRRAIDCGLNVIGVHGGYEGLVAGGSSLRALRWEDVGGILAKGGTFLGTARSDRFRTAEGRRMAVGNMLELGIEALVVIGGDGSLMGAHVLSTEWGEHATALLAEQQDLNPGAPVPVLQVVGLPGSIDNDLFGTDMSIGADTSLNHITRAIDDLTAT
;
A
#
# COMPACT_ATOMS: atom_id res chain seq x y z
N MET A 1 -3.76 1.25 -20.53
CA MET A 1 -4.63 1.85 -19.49
C MET A 1 -4.68 0.87 -18.34
N VAL A 2 -4.41 1.31 -17.10
CA VAL A 2 -4.43 0.46 -15.89
C VAL A 2 -5.78 -0.22 -15.74
N LYS A 3 -5.78 -1.52 -15.47
CA LYS A 3 -6.99 -2.32 -15.22
C LYS A 3 -7.11 -2.77 -13.77
N THR A 4 -5.98 -3.08 -13.14
CA THR A 4 -5.95 -3.59 -11.76
C THR A 4 -5.02 -2.73 -10.90
N LEU A 5 -5.55 -2.23 -9.80
CA LEU A 5 -4.84 -1.42 -8.81
C LEU A 5 -4.78 -2.16 -7.49
N ALA A 6 -3.60 -2.22 -6.88
CA ALA A 6 -3.45 -2.66 -5.50
C ALA A 6 -3.36 -1.46 -4.55
N VAL A 7 -3.92 -1.59 -3.36
CA VAL A 7 -3.81 -0.60 -2.28
C VAL A 7 -3.37 -1.28 -1.00
N MET A 8 -2.42 -0.66 -0.29
CA MET A 8 -1.95 -1.14 1.00
C MET A 8 -1.66 -0.01 1.96
N THR A 9 -1.69 -0.35 3.24
CA THR A 9 -1.13 0.45 4.32
C THR A 9 0.15 -0.21 4.81
N SER A 10 1.15 0.57 5.20
CA SER A 10 2.45 0.06 5.66
C SER A 10 3.06 0.98 6.72
N GLY A 11 3.89 0.41 7.60
CA GLY A 11 4.48 1.13 8.72
C GLY A 11 3.55 1.21 9.93
N GLY A 12 3.75 2.21 10.80
CA GLY A 12 2.82 2.52 11.89
C GLY A 12 1.48 3.01 11.34
N ASP A 13 0.40 2.68 12.01
CA ASP A 13 -0.91 3.21 11.66
C ASP A 13 -1.04 4.68 12.10
N SER A 14 -1.79 5.46 11.35
CA SER A 14 -2.13 6.84 11.67
C SER A 14 -3.62 7.09 11.49
N PRO A 15 -4.21 8.03 12.24
CA PRO A 15 -5.59 8.42 12.03
C PRO A 15 -5.82 8.85 10.57
N GLY A 16 -6.91 8.38 9.96
CA GLY A 16 -7.24 8.71 8.56
C GLY A 16 -6.74 7.72 7.51
N MET A 17 -5.91 6.73 7.86
CA MET A 17 -5.52 5.69 6.89
C MET A 17 -6.71 4.94 6.31
N ASN A 18 -7.70 4.58 7.12
CA ASN A 18 -8.93 3.94 6.64
C ASN A 18 -9.74 4.84 5.71
N ALA A 19 -9.77 6.14 5.96
CA ALA A 19 -10.42 7.11 5.08
C ALA A 19 -9.71 7.16 3.72
N ALA A 20 -8.38 7.15 3.71
CA ALA A 20 -7.56 7.11 2.49
C ALA A 20 -7.78 5.81 1.71
N VAL A 21 -7.73 4.64 2.37
CA VAL A 21 -8.03 3.34 1.75
C VAL A 21 -9.42 3.37 1.10
N ARG A 22 -10.43 3.83 1.84
CA ARG A 22 -11.80 3.94 1.31
C ARG A 22 -11.88 4.84 0.09
N ALA A 23 -11.22 5.99 0.12
CA ALA A 23 -11.22 6.93 -1.00
C ALA A 23 -10.58 6.31 -2.25
N VAL A 24 -9.40 5.68 -2.09
CA VAL A 24 -8.70 4.98 -3.17
C VAL A 24 -9.57 3.88 -3.77
N VAL A 25 -10.10 2.98 -2.94
CA VAL A 25 -10.91 1.84 -3.40
C VAL A 25 -12.14 2.31 -4.17
N ARG A 26 -12.91 3.24 -3.59
CA ARG A 26 -14.14 3.71 -4.23
C ARG A 26 -13.86 4.48 -5.52
N ARG A 27 -12.83 5.33 -5.51
CA ARG A 27 -12.48 6.07 -6.72
C ARG A 27 -11.97 5.17 -7.83
N ALA A 28 -11.17 4.17 -7.50
CA ALA A 28 -10.68 3.19 -8.48
C ALA A 28 -11.83 2.40 -9.10
N ILE A 29 -12.77 1.90 -8.28
CA ILE A 29 -13.96 1.19 -8.77
C ILE A 29 -14.85 2.09 -9.64
N ASP A 30 -15.06 3.34 -9.24
CA ASP A 30 -15.81 4.34 -10.01
C ASP A 30 -15.18 4.60 -11.39
N CYS A 31 -13.84 4.49 -11.48
CA CYS A 31 -13.10 4.55 -12.74
C CYS A 31 -13.07 3.22 -13.52
N GLY A 32 -13.77 2.18 -13.07
CA GLY A 32 -13.85 0.88 -13.71
C GLY A 32 -12.62 -0.03 -13.50
N LEU A 33 -11.80 0.25 -12.47
CA LEU A 33 -10.65 -0.58 -12.13
C LEU A 33 -11.03 -1.73 -11.19
N ASN A 34 -10.35 -2.86 -11.34
CA ASN A 34 -10.30 -3.88 -10.30
C ASN A 34 -9.40 -3.41 -9.16
N VAL A 35 -9.80 -3.66 -7.93
CA VAL A 35 -9.01 -3.26 -6.75
C VAL A 35 -8.64 -4.46 -5.92
N ILE A 36 -7.34 -4.58 -5.63
CA ILE A 36 -6.79 -5.59 -4.72
C ILE A 36 -6.34 -4.90 -3.44
N GLY A 37 -6.91 -5.31 -2.31
CA GLY A 37 -6.41 -4.93 -0.99
C GLY A 37 -5.28 -5.84 -0.57
N VAL A 38 -4.15 -5.26 -0.20
CA VAL A 38 -3.00 -6.00 0.32
C VAL A 38 -3.05 -5.97 1.83
N HIS A 39 -3.33 -7.11 2.44
CA HIS A 39 -3.36 -7.26 3.90
C HIS A 39 -1.97 -7.49 4.46
N GLY A 40 -1.59 -6.73 5.49
CA GLY A 40 -0.28 -6.83 6.14
C GLY A 40 0.85 -6.12 5.38
N GLY A 41 0.53 -5.15 4.52
CA GLY A 41 1.52 -4.32 3.84
C GLY A 41 2.50 -5.11 2.98
N TYR A 42 3.79 -4.78 3.06
CA TYR A 42 4.83 -5.45 2.26
C TYR A 42 4.96 -6.95 2.55
N GLU A 43 4.73 -7.38 3.80
CA GLU A 43 4.73 -8.82 4.10
C GLU A 43 3.61 -9.52 3.33
N GLY A 44 2.44 -8.89 3.22
CA GLY A 44 1.34 -9.40 2.42
C GLY A 44 1.65 -9.50 0.93
N LEU A 45 2.38 -8.54 0.36
CA LEU A 45 2.86 -8.62 -1.03
C LEU A 45 3.78 -9.81 -1.24
N VAL A 46 4.72 -10.04 -0.30
CA VAL A 46 5.67 -11.15 -0.36
C VAL A 46 4.99 -12.50 -0.15
N ALA A 47 4.03 -12.57 0.78
CA ALA A 47 3.30 -13.80 1.08
C ALA A 47 2.33 -14.20 -0.05
N GLY A 48 1.72 -13.23 -0.71
CA GLY A 48 0.74 -13.50 -1.77
C GLY A 48 -0.53 -14.19 -1.26
N GLY A 49 -1.18 -14.93 -2.14
CA GLY A 49 -2.33 -15.77 -1.82
C GLY A 49 -3.45 -15.03 -1.09
N SER A 50 -3.84 -15.51 0.08
CA SER A 50 -4.95 -14.94 0.87
C SER A 50 -4.71 -13.53 1.41
N SER A 51 -3.45 -13.03 1.35
CA SER A 51 -3.12 -11.65 1.72
C SER A 51 -3.50 -10.64 0.63
N LEU A 52 -3.73 -11.09 -0.60
CA LEU A 52 -4.10 -10.27 -1.75
C LEU A 52 -5.58 -10.56 -2.09
N ARG A 53 -6.46 -9.66 -1.69
CA ARG A 53 -7.91 -9.86 -1.82
C ARG A 53 -8.56 -8.81 -2.70
N ALA A 54 -9.40 -9.24 -3.62
CA ALA A 54 -10.26 -8.32 -4.36
C ALA A 54 -11.18 -7.55 -3.39
N LEU A 55 -11.22 -6.25 -3.55
CA LEU A 55 -12.08 -5.37 -2.76
C LEU A 55 -13.23 -4.85 -3.62
N ARG A 56 -14.43 -4.86 -3.02
CA ARG A 56 -15.64 -4.30 -3.58
C ARG A 56 -15.99 -2.98 -2.88
N TRP A 57 -16.93 -2.26 -3.43
CA TRP A 57 -17.42 -1.01 -2.89
C TRP A 57 -17.92 -1.11 -1.44
N GLU A 58 -18.55 -2.23 -1.12
CA GLU A 58 -19.14 -2.51 0.20
C GLU A 58 -18.08 -2.83 1.25
N ASP A 59 -16.96 -3.45 0.85
CA ASP A 59 -15.92 -3.92 1.77
C ASP A 59 -15.26 -2.76 2.54
N VAL A 60 -15.29 -1.55 1.97
CA VAL A 60 -14.82 -0.33 2.61
C VAL A 60 -15.96 0.53 3.18
N GLY A 61 -17.14 -0.07 3.36
CA GLY A 61 -18.26 0.55 4.04
C GLY A 61 -17.99 0.70 5.54
N GLY A 62 -18.35 1.88 6.12
CA GLY A 62 -18.28 2.10 7.57
C GLY A 62 -16.86 2.21 8.16
N ILE A 63 -15.77 2.21 7.36
CA ILE A 63 -14.40 2.34 7.87
C ILE A 63 -13.91 3.79 7.99
N LEU A 64 -14.64 4.76 7.43
CA LEU A 64 -14.22 6.15 7.31
C LEU A 64 -13.79 6.78 8.65
N ALA A 65 -14.57 6.53 9.69
CA ALA A 65 -14.35 7.11 11.02
C ALA A 65 -13.64 6.14 11.99
N LYS A 66 -13.17 5.00 11.50
CA LYS A 66 -12.47 4.03 12.34
C LYS A 66 -10.97 4.32 12.34
N GLY A 67 -10.37 4.36 13.53
CA GLY A 67 -8.93 4.39 13.70
C GLY A 67 -8.27 3.07 13.30
N GLY A 68 -6.95 3.06 13.29
CA GLY A 68 -6.16 1.91 12.84
C GLY A 68 -6.17 1.76 11.32
N THR A 69 -5.89 0.57 10.85
CA THR A 69 -5.93 0.25 9.42
C THR A 69 -6.70 -1.03 9.12
N PHE A 70 -7.68 -0.93 8.26
CA PHE A 70 -8.51 -2.02 7.75
C PHE A 70 -7.67 -3.12 7.09
N LEU A 71 -6.63 -2.74 6.34
CA LEU A 71 -5.75 -3.68 5.65
C LEU A 71 -4.66 -4.25 6.56
N GLY A 72 -4.45 -3.67 7.73
CA GLY A 72 -3.38 -4.04 8.63
C GLY A 72 -2.01 -3.64 8.10
N THR A 73 -1.02 -3.68 8.99
CA THR A 73 0.39 -3.48 8.65
C THR A 73 1.23 -4.57 9.31
N ALA A 74 2.34 -4.93 8.69
CA ALA A 74 3.36 -5.78 9.30
C ALA A 74 4.75 -5.31 8.87
N ARG A 75 5.73 -5.52 9.75
CA ARG A 75 7.14 -5.40 9.35
C ARG A 75 7.48 -6.59 8.48
N SER A 76 8.26 -6.37 7.41
CA SER A 76 8.69 -7.43 6.51
C SER A 76 10.21 -7.37 6.33
N ASP A 77 10.93 -8.24 7.03
CA ASP A 77 12.36 -8.40 6.79
C ASP A 77 12.60 -9.08 5.43
N ARG A 78 11.66 -9.91 4.98
CA ARG A 78 11.71 -10.55 3.67
C ARG A 78 11.69 -9.52 2.53
N PHE A 79 10.83 -8.53 2.58
CA PHE A 79 10.75 -7.49 1.55
C PHE A 79 12.02 -6.63 1.45
N ARG A 80 12.82 -6.55 2.52
CA ARG A 80 14.12 -5.86 2.50
C ARG A 80 15.15 -6.56 1.63
N THR A 81 14.96 -7.84 1.34
CA THR A 81 15.84 -8.62 0.44
C THR A 81 15.37 -8.51 -1.01
N ALA A 82 16.31 -8.63 -1.96
CA ALA A 82 15.97 -8.67 -3.39
C ALA A 82 15.06 -9.88 -3.71
N GLU A 83 15.30 -11.02 -3.05
CA GLU A 83 14.46 -12.22 -3.22
C GLU A 83 13.01 -11.98 -2.77
N GLY A 84 12.80 -11.35 -1.60
CA GLY A 84 11.47 -11.03 -1.14
C GLY A 84 10.74 -10.03 -2.06
N ARG A 85 11.46 -9.03 -2.60
CA ARG A 85 10.88 -8.13 -3.59
C ARG A 85 10.56 -8.83 -4.90
N ARG A 86 11.42 -9.76 -5.35
CA ARG A 86 11.13 -10.62 -6.50
C ARG A 86 9.85 -11.45 -6.29
N MET A 87 9.66 -12.03 -5.10
CA MET A 87 8.42 -12.74 -4.75
C MET A 87 7.20 -11.82 -4.81
N ALA A 88 7.32 -10.61 -4.25
CA ALA A 88 6.25 -9.60 -4.32
C ALA A 88 5.89 -9.26 -5.77
N VAL A 89 6.88 -9.05 -6.63
CA VAL A 89 6.67 -8.80 -8.07
C VAL A 89 5.95 -9.98 -8.73
N GLY A 90 6.35 -11.22 -8.43
CA GLY A 90 5.70 -12.42 -8.96
C GLY A 90 4.22 -12.48 -8.60
N ASN A 91 3.89 -12.27 -7.31
CA ASN A 91 2.50 -12.24 -6.85
C ASN A 91 1.67 -11.12 -7.51
N MET A 92 2.29 -9.96 -7.75
CA MET A 92 1.64 -8.84 -8.44
C MET A 92 1.40 -9.13 -9.92
N LEU A 93 2.36 -9.75 -10.60
CA LEU A 93 2.23 -10.17 -12.00
C LEU A 93 1.13 -11.22 -12.17
N GLU A 94 1.05 -12.20 -11.28
CA GLU A 94 0.02 -13.26 -11.29
C GLU A 94 -1.40 -12.67 -11.24
N LEU A 95 -1.59 -11.59 -10.47
CA LEU A 95 -2.88 -10.90 -10.34
C LEU A 95 -3.08 -9.77 -11.36
N GLY A 96 -2.12 -9.55 -12.27
CA GLY A 96 -2.18 -8.49 -13.26
C GLY A 96 -2.23 -7.10 -12.64
N ILE A 97 -1.55 -6.87 -11.50
CA ILE A 97 -1.49 -5.57 -10.84
C ILE A 97 -0.58 -4.64 -11.63
N GLU A 98 -1.12 -3.53 -12.11
CA GLU A 98 -0.44 -2.53 -12.93
C GLU A 98 -0.24 -1.21 -12.18
N ALA A 99 -0.91 -1.04 -11.03
CA ALA A 99 -0.74 0.13 -10.18
C ALA A 99 -0.72 -0.27 -8.69
N LEU A 100 0.10 0.41 -7.88
CA LEU A 100 0.20 0.22 -6.45
C LEU A 100 0.06 1.56 -5.73
N VAL A 101 -0.90 1.65 -4.83
CA VAL A 101 -1.03 2.78 -3.89
C VAL A 101 -0.55 2.35 -2.52
N VAL A 102 0.46 3.03 -2.01
CA VAL A 102 1.05 2.80 -0.69
C VAL A 102 0.70 3.95 0.23
N ILE A 103 0.05 3.68 1.36
CA ILE A 103 -0.30 4.66 2.38
C ILE A 103 0.58 4.38 3.60
N GLY A 104 1.47 5.32 3.96
CA GLY A 104 2.38 5.12 5.08
C GLY A 104 3.43 6.20 5.22
N GLY A 105 4.33 6.03 6.18
CA GLY A 105 5.43 6.94 6.46
C GLY A 105 6.64 6.76 5.53
N ASP A 106 7.73 7.45 5.83
CA ASP A 106 8.94 7.54 5.02
C ASP A 106 9.48 6.17 4.58
N GLY A 107 9.69 5.24 5.52
CA GLY A 107 10.19 3.90 5.20
C GLY A 107 9.27 3.10 4.28
N SER A 108 7.96 3.34 4.35
CA SER A 108 6.99 2.69 3.47
C SER A 108 7.04 3.27 2.06
N LEU A 109 7.16 4.58 1.94
CA LEU A 109 7.30 5.26 0.64
C LEU A 109 8.64 4.95 -0.01
N MET A 110 9.72 4.85 0.77
CA MET A 110 11.02 4.37 0.29
C MET A 110 10.93 2.93 -0.23
N GLY A 111 10.25 2.04 0.47
CA GLY A 111 9.99 0.67 -0.01
C GLY A 111 9.25 0.64 -1.34
N ALA A 112 8.26 1.53 -1.53
CA ALA A 112 7.54 1.69 -2.79
C ALA A 112 8.46 2.16 -3.93
N HIS A 113 9.35 3.11 -3.64
CA HIS A 113 10.35 3.60 -4.59
C HIS A 113 11.31 2.48 -5.03
N VAL A 114 11.87 1.74 -4.06
CA VAL A 114 12.76 0.61 -4.36
C VAL A 114 12.06 -0.42 -5.25
N LEU A 115 10.84 -0.82 -4.89
CA LEU A 115 10.06 -1.77 -5.67
C LEU A 115 9.82 -1.26 -7.10
N SER A 116 9.48 0.01 -7.27
CA SER A 116 9.25 0.59 -8.60
C SER A 116 10.52 0.63 -9.44
N THR A 117 11.67 0.86 -8.82
CA THR A 117 12.98 0.92 -9.49
C THR A 117 13.42 -0.47 -9.96
N GLU A 118 13.22 -1.49 -9.11
CA GLU A 118 13.62 -2.87 -9.40
C GLU A 118 12.56 -3.65 -10.21
N TRP A 119 11.35 -3.11 -10.38
CA TRP A 119 10.22 -3.77 -11.04
C TRP A 119 10.58 -4.34 -12.40
N GLY A 120 11.20 -3.53 -13.27
CA GLY A 120 11.53 -3.94 -14.64
C GLY A 120 12.46 -5.13 -14.70
N GLU A 121 13.48 -5.17 -13.84
CA GLU A 121 14.43 -6.28 -13.74
C GLU A 121 13.75 -7.56 -13.28
N HIS A 122 13.05 -7.50 -12.15
CA HIS A 122 12.37 -8.66 -11.58
C HIS A 122 11.26 -9.19 -12.50
N ALA A 123 10.45 -8.30 -13.07
CA ALA A 123 9.38 -8.70 -13.97
C ALA A 123 9.92 -9.35 -15.26
N THR A 124 10.99 -8.80 -15.84
CA THR A 124 11.64 -9.39 -17.01
C THR A 124 12.16 -10.79 -16.72
N ALA A 125 12.87 -10.97 -15.59
CA ALA A 125 13.40 -12.27 -15.21
C ALA A 125 12.31 -13.32 -14.97
N LEU A 126 11.22 -12.92 -14.25
CA LEU A 126 10.10 -13.81 -13.97
C LEU A 126 9.31 -14.21 -15.23
N LEU A 127 9.08 -13.25 -16.14
CA LEU A 127 8.41 -13.55 -17.40
C LEU A 127 9.29 -14.41 -18.33
N ALA A 128 10.61 -14.23 -18.32
CA ALA A 128 11.53 -15.08 -19.07
C ALA A 128 11.49 -16.54 -18.60
N GLU A 129 11.37 -16.79 -17.30
CA GLU A 129 11.20 -18.12 -16.73
C GLU A 129 9.88 -18.79 -17.14
N GLN A 130 8.87 -17.97 -17.47
CA GLN A 130 7.55 -18.43 -17.94
C GLN A 130 7.42 -18.44 -19.48
N GLN A 131 8.48 -18.12 -20.22
CA GLN A 131 8.45 -17.93 -21.68
C GLN A 131 8.00 -19.15 -22.50
N ASP A 132 8.02 -20.35 -21.94
CA ASP A 132 7.41 -21.53 -22.61
C ASP A 132 5.88 -21.36 -22.83
N LEU A 133 5.26 -20.43 -22.10
CA LEU A 133 3.80 -20.20 -22.13
C LEU A 133 3.37 -18.99 -23.00
N ASN A 134 4.22 -17.97 -23.13
CA ASN A 134 3.86 -16.77 -23.92
C ASN A 134 5.12 -16.00 -24.42
N PRO A 135 5.78 -16.46 -25.50
CA PRO A 135 6.98 -15.80 -26.01
C PRO A 135 6.69 -14.39 -26.53
N GLY A 136 7.42 -13.40 -25.96
CA GLY A 136 7.32 -12.00 -26.43
C GLY A 136 6.26 -11.14 -25.73
N ALA A 137 5.71 -11.58 -24.60
CA ALA A 137 4.83 -10.73 -23.80
C ALA A 137 5.59 -9.48 -23.31
N PRO A 138 5.03 -8.27 -23.49
CA PRO A 138 5.68 -7.06 -23.02
C PRO A 138 5.70 -7.04 -21.48
N VAL A 139 6.82 -6.57 -20.92
CA VAL A 139 6.92 -6.35 -19.47
C VAL A 139 5.95 -5.24 -19.08
N PRO A 140 4.98 -5.49 -18.20
CA PRO A 140 4.03 -4.47 -17.78
C PRO A 140 4.75 -3.38 -16.98
N VAL A 141 4.30 -2.13 -17.13
CA VAL A 141 4.80 -1.00 -16.36
C VAL A 141 4.00 -0.92 -15.06
N LEU A 142 4.68 -0.86 -13.91
CA LEU A 142 4.04 -0.59 -12.62
C LEU A 142 3.97 0.91 -12.36
N GLN A 143 2.78 1.42 -12.12
CA GLN A 143 2.57 2.78 -11.62
C GLN A 143 2.50 2.76 -10.09
N VAL A 144 3.31 3.59 -9.43
CA VAL A 144 3.34 3.64 -7.96
C VAL A 144 2.96 5.04 -7.48
N VAL A 145 2.05 5.09 -6.51
CA VAL A 145 1.61 6.33 -5.85
C VAL A 145 1.75 6.17 -4.35
N GLY A 146 2.50 7.08 -3.71
CA GLY A 146 2.63 7.17 -2.27
C GLY A 146 1.67 8.22 -1.69
N LEU A 147 0.95 7.85 -0.62
CA LEU A 147 0.18 8.78 0.20
C LEU A 147 0.84 8.87 1.58
N PRO A 148 1.36 10.05 1.98
CA PRO A 148 2.04 10.22 3.25
C PRO A 148 1.07 10.06 4.42
N GLY A 149 1.25 8.99 5.21
CA GLY A 149 0.47 8.69 6.41
C GLY A 149 1.40 8.42 7.59
N SER A 150 1.48 9.37 8.51
CA SER A 150 2.34 9.30 9.70
C SER A 150 1.83 10.28 10.75
N ILE A 151 2.00 9.95 12.03
CA ILE A 151 1.73 10.88 13.12
C ILE A 151 2.92 11.81 13.42
N ASP A 152 4.11 11.45 12.91
CA ASP A 152 5.36 12.18 13.20
C ASP A 152 5.53 13.44 12.34
N ASN A 153 4.80 13.53 11.24
CA ASN A 153 4.84 14.64 10.26
C ASN A 153 6.25 14.99 9.75
N ASP A 154 7.10 13.98 9.58
CA ASP A 154 8.53 14.09 9.30
C ASP A 154 8.89 13.77 7.83
N LEU A 155 7.90 13.71 6.94
CA LEU A 155 8.14 13.44 5.52
C LEU A 155 8.51 14.74 4.78
N PHE A 156 9.70 14.74 4.20
CA PHE A 156 10.13 15.85 3.36
C PHE A 156 9.23 16.01 2.12
N GLY A 157 8.85 17.25 1.81
CA GLY A 157 8.05 17.58 0.63
C GLY A 157 6.54 17.50 0.84
N THR A 158 6.08 17.25 2.07
CA THR A 158 4.66 17.38 2.42
C THR A 158 4.48 18.38 3.57
N ASP A 159 3.42 19.17 3.52
CA ASP A 159 3.10 20.13 4.59
C ASP A 159 2.54 19.41 5.82
N MET A 160 1.67 18.41 5.59
CA MET A 160 1.07 17.62 6.65
C MET A 160 0.73 16.21 6.17
N SER A 161 1.20 15.22 6.92
CA SER A 161 0.87 13.81 6.66
C SER A 161 -0.52 13.45 7.19
N ILE A 162 -1.14 12.44 6.57
CA ILE A 162 -2.42 11.89 7.02
C ILE A 162 -2.27 11.39 8.45
N GLY A 163 -3.03 11.99 9.37
CA GLY A 163 -3.06 11.61 10.78
C GLY A 163 -2.30 12.52 11.74
N ALA A 164 -1.35 13.34 11.28
CA ALA A 164 -0.56 14.22 12.15
C ALA A 164 -1.43 15.22 12.95
N ASP A 165 -2.33 15.93 12.29
CA ASP A 165 -3.23 16.90 12.95
C ASP A 165 -4.14 16.22 13.97
N THR A 166 -4.77 15.11 13.60
CA THR A 166 -5.64 14.34 14.52
C THR A 166 -4.86 13.85 15.73
N SER A 167 -3.66 13.31 15.54
CA SER A 167 -2.80 12.84 16.64
C SER A 167 -2.42 13.98 17.57
N LEU A 168 -2.03 15.14 17.02
CA LEU A 168 -1.71 16.32 17.80
C LEU A 168 -2.89 16.76 18.68
N ASN A 169 -4.09 16.80 18.15
CA ASN A 169 -5.30 17.14 18.89
C ASN A 169 -5.59 16.13 20.02
N HIS A 170 -5.41 14.84 19.78
CA HIS A 170 -5.60 13.81 20.81
C HIS A 170 -4.54 13.90 21.92
N ILE A 171 -3.28 14.13 21.55
CA ILE A 171 -2.18 14.29 22.52
C ILE A 171 -2.42 15.52 23.39
N THR A 172 -2.75 16.67 22.80
CA THR A 172 -3.04 17.91 23.52
C THR A 172 -4.18 17.71 24.52
N ARG A 173 -5.28 17.12 24.09
CA ARG A 173 -6.41 16.82 24.98
C ARG A 173 -6.01 15.90 26.12
N ALA A 174 -5.24 14.84 25.86
CA ALA A 174 -4.79 13.93 26.91
C ALA A 174 -3.88 14.63 27.95
N ILE A 175 -3.02 15.54 27.49
CA ILE A 175 -2.18 16.36 28.37
C ILE A 175 -3.05 17.30 29.22
N ASP A 176 -4.02 18.00 28.62
CA ASP A 176 -4.93 18.89 29.33
C ASP A 176 -5.74 18.14 30.38
N ASP A 177 -6.27 16.95 30.06
CA ASP A 177 -7.01 16.11 30.99
C ASP A 177 -6.14 15.66 32.18
N LEU A 178 -4.86 15.34 31.95
CA LEU A 178 -3.92 14.96 33.00
C LEU A 178 -3.49 16.14 33.90
N THR A 179 -3.39 17.33 33.33
CA THR A 179 -2.96 18.53 34.08
C THR A 179 -4.11 19.20 34.82
N ALA A 180 -5.38 18.91 34.48
CA ALA A 180 -6.56 19.42 35.16
C ALA A 180 -6.93 18.65 36.43
N THR A 181 -6.22 17.58 36.75
CA THR A 181 -6.37 16.81 38.02
C THR A 181 -5.36 17.23 39.03
#